data_98d9c468bfc0e7ccc17a088fc3e6f93a
#
_entry.id   98d9c468bfc0e7ccc17a088fc3e6f93a
#
_cell.length_a   1.000
_cell.length_b   1.000
_cell.length_c   1.000
_cell.angle_alpha   90.00
_cell.angle_beta   90.00
_cell.angle_gamma   90.00
#
_symmetry.space_group_name_H-M   'P 1'
#
loop_
_entity.id
_entity.type
_entity.pdbx_description
1 polymer ?
#
loop_
_entity_poly.entity_id
_entity_poly.type
_entity_poly.pdbx_seq_one_letter_code
_entity_poly.pdbx_strand_id
1 'polypeptide(L)'
;VPAQPELSNDDVTLLVRTEDPFMKKIEQIDSRWFIRFSAYSADKGHAYWRHMDPLLCRHGVALALNMAFMFASEEFNVEMNAYEGKLKDNGGKPINLDALRQRIRSHGGLVLGRVVGVGGLGGGNTYGLADYCYKGVYFDATAPGSHPHSYPRQAMFHEYGHCLGYSHSSTMTYGNQWTVLCATVFVVMGQEGKLPVCSKEQVENLPM
;
A
#
# COMPACT_ATOMS: atom_id res chain seq x y z
N VAL A 1 -14.22 9.92 -22.23
CA VAL A 1 -12.97 9.57 -21.51
C VAL A 1 -12.71 8.12 -21.82
N PRO A 2 -11.53 7.73 -22.35
CA PRO A 2 -11.25 6.31 -22.61
C PRO A 2 -11.37 5.52 -21.32
N ALA A 3 -11.99 4.35 -21.39
CA ALA A 3 -12.05 3.42 -20.27
C ALA A 3 -10.60 3.12 -19.82
N GLN A 4 -10.34 3.20 -18.53
CA GLN A 4 -9.04 2.80 -18.01
C GLN A 4 -8.84 1.30 -18.26
N PRO A 5 -7.63 0.91 -18.66
CA PRO A 5 -7.31 -0.51 -18.69
C PRO A 5 -7.41 -1.05 -17.24
N GLU A 6 -8.32 -1.99 -17.03
CA GLU A 6 -8.26 -2.82 -15.84
C GLU A 6 -7.06 -3.75 -16.02
N LEU A 7 -6.09 -3.68 -15.10
CA LEU A 7 -5.10 -4.74 -15.02
C LEU A 7 -5.81 -6.03 -14.62
N SER A 8 -5.65 -7.06 -15.43
CA SER A 8 -6.14 -8.39 -15.09
C SER A 8 -5.28 -9.01 -13.97
N ASN A 9 -5.81 -10.02 -13.30
CA ASN A 9 -5.01 -10.82 -12.37
C ASN A 9 -3.76 -11.42 -13.05
N ASP A 10 -3.88 -11.69 -14.36
CA ASP A 10 -2.77 -12.22 -15.17
C ASP A 10 -1.67 -11.18 -15.36
N ASP A 11 -2.00 -9.90 -15.51
CA ASP A 11 -1.01 -8.83 -15.65
C ASP A 11 -0.20 -8.67 -14.37
N VAL A 12 -0.83 -8.73 -13.22
CA VAL A 12 -0.12 -8.68 -11.92
C VAL A 12 0.73 -9.94 -11.71
N THR A 13 0.25 -11.10 -12.12
CA THR A 13 1.01 -12.35 -12.08
C THR A 13 2.23 -12.28 -12.99
N LEU A 14 2.12 -11.64 -14.17
CA LEU A 14 3.24 -11.40 -15.07
C LEU A 14 4.29 -10.47 -14.45
N LEU A 15 3.88 -9.40 -13.78
CA LEU A 15 4.80 -8.49 -13.07
C LEU A 15 5.58 -9.22 -11.98
N VAL A 16 4.92 -10.09 -11.23
CA VAL A 16 5.54 -10.90 -10.16
C VAL A 16 6.51 -11.95 -10.71
N ARG A 17 6.29 -12.43 -11.94
CA ARG A 17 7.14 -13.46 -12.58
C ARG A 17 8.33 -12.92 -13.38
N THR A 18 8.64 -11.64 -13.33
CA THR A 18 9.79 -11.08 -14.02
C THR A 18 11.11 -11.63 -13.51
N GLU A 19 12.15 -11.57 -14.33
CA GLU A 19 13.52 -12.01 -13.97
C GLU A 19 14.20 -11.10 -12.91
N ASP A 20 13.56 -10.00 -12.54
CA ASP A 20 14.06 -9.10 -11.50
C ASP A 20 14.21 -9.82 -10.15
N PRO A 21 15.37 -9.74 -9.48
CA PRO A 21 15.61 -10.42 -8.21
C PRO A 21 14.63 -10.04 -7.11
N PHE A 22 14.11 -8.81 -7.10
CA PHE A 22 13.08 -8.38 -6.15
C PHE A 22 11.74 -9.03 -6.47
N MET A 23 11.37 -9.11 -7.74
CA MET A 23 10.14 -9.75 -8.18
C MET A 23 10.11 -11.25 -7.86
N LYS A 24 11.24 -11.94 -8.00
CA LYS A 24 11.37 -13.36 -7.57
C LYS A 24 11.12 -13.54 -6.07
N LYS A 25 11.49 -12.58 -5.25
CA LYS A 25 11.18 -12.62 -3.81
C LYS A 25 9.70 -12.42 -3.54
N ILE A 26 9.00 -11.64 -4.35
CA ILE A 26 7.55 -11.42 -4.23
C ILE A 26 6.76 -12.69 -4.56
N GLU A 27 7.23 -13.54 -5.46
CA GLU A 27 6.61 -14.85 -5.71
C GLU A 27 6.55 -15.76 -4.48
N GLN A 28 7.42 -15.54 -3.49
CA GLN A 28 7.42 -16.26 -2.21
C GLN A 28 6.42 -15.67 -1.21
N ILE A 29 5.92 -14.46 -1.47
CA ILE A 29 4.84 -13.84 -0.75
C ILE A 29 3.54 -14.44 -1.29
N ASP A 30 2.67 -14.86 -0.40
CA ASP A 30 1.39 -15.49 -0.74
C ASP A 30 0.79 -14.98 -2.06
N SER A 31 0.70 -15.86 -3.04
CA SER A 31 0.23 -15.60 -4.41
C SER A 31 -1.20 -15.02 -4.51
N ARG A 32 -1.85 -14.80 -3.38
CA ARG A 32 -3.19 -14.22 -3.29
C ARG A 32 -3.23 -12.69 -3.31
N TRP A 33 -2.11 -12.01 -3.19
CA TRP A 33 -2.04 -10.57 -3.39
C TRP A 33 -2.18 -10.25 -4.86
N PHE A 34 -3.30 -9.67 -5.23
CA PHE A 34 -3.54 -9.16 -6.58
C PHE A 34 -3.94 -7.68 -6.53
N ILE A 35 -3.75 -6.99 -7.64
CA ILE A 35 -4.06 -5.57 -7.80
C ILE A 35 -5.05 -5.42 -8.94
N ARG A 36 -6.10 -4.64 -8.72
CA ARG A 36 -7.00 -4.16 -9.77
C ARG A 36 -7.20 -2.67 -9.61
N PHE A 37 -7.65 -2.01 -10.66
CA PHE A 37 -8.02 -0.61 -10.60
C PHE A 37 -9.53 -0.43 -10.44
N SER A 38 -9.91 0.52 -9.59
CA SER A 38 -11.31 0.82 -9.32
C SER A 38 -11.98 1.41 -10.56
N ALA A 39 -13.15 0.89 -10.89
CA ALA A 39 -14.06 1.49 -11.86
C ALA A 39 -14.93 2.61 -11.25
N TYR A 40 -14.73 2.97 -10.00
CA TYR A 40 -15.45 4.05 -9.34
C TYR A 40 -15.11 5.39 -9.96
N SER A 41 -16.13 6.22 -10.19
CA SER A 41 -15.98 7.55 -10.77
C SER A 41 -17.13 8.45 -10.31
N ALA A 42 -16.90 9.76 -10.37
CA ALA A 42 -17.88 10.75 -9.91
C ALA A 42 -19.19 10.68 -10.71
N ASP A 43 -19.13 10.40 -11.99
CA ASP A 43 -20.28 10.22 -12.89
C ASP A 43 -21.12 8.98 -12.56
N LYS A 44 -20.57 8.03 -11.83
CA LYS A 44 -21.27 6.84 -11.30
C LYS A 44 -21.71 6.99 -9.83
N GLY A 45 -21.79 8.21 -9.31
CA GLY A 45 -22.26 8.48 -7.96
C GLY A 45 -21.19 8.38 -6.86
N HIS A 46 -19.93 8.21 -7.22
CA HIS A 46 -18.81 8.16 -6.28
C HIS A 46 -18.05 9.48 -6.26
N ALA A 47 -18.58 10.47 -5.55
CA ALA A 47 -18.20 11.89 -5.64
C ALA A 47 -16.69 12.19 -5.55
N TYR A 48 -15.97 11.45 -4.71
CA TYR A 48 -14.52 11.66 -4.51
C TYR A 48 -13.65 10.87 -5.51
N TRP A 49 -14.19 9.86 -6.16
CA TRP A 49 -13.44 8.96 -7.02
C TRP A 49 -13.22 9.53 -8.42
N ARG A 50 -12.04 9.29 -8.95
CA ARG A 50 -11.62 9.70 -10.30
C ARG A 50 -10.90 8.55 -10.98
N HIS A 51 -10.86 8.59 -12.30
CA HIS A 51 -10.05 7.66 -13.08
C HIS A 51 -8.55 7.87 -12.80
N MET A 52 -7.80 6.78 -12.82
CA MET A 52 -6.35 6.80 -12.76
C MET A 52 -5.80 6.83 -14.20
N ASP A 53 -4.87 7.71 -14.49
CA ASP A 53 -4.13 7.66 -15.75
C ASP A 53 -3.07 6.52 -15.70
N PRO A 54 -2.50 6.11 -16.86
CA PRO A 54 -1.55 5.00 -16.91
C PRO A 54 -0.32 5.19 -16.01
N LEU A 55 0.18 6.41 -15.88
CA LEU A 55 1.32 6.69 -15.00
C LEU A 55 0.93 6.50 -13.54
N LEU A 56 -0.22 7.00 -13.13
CA LEU A 56 -0.72 6.83 -11.77
C LEU A 56 -1.00 5.35 -11.47
N CYS A 57 -1.47 4.58 -12.44
CA CYS A 57 -1.60 3.13 -12.31
C CYS A 57 -0.26 2.46 -12.00
N ARG A 58 0.82 2.85 -12.69
CA ARG A 58 2.18 2.36 -12.38
C ARG A 58 2.61 2.70 -10.96
N HIS A 59 2.33 3.91 -10.49
CA HIS A 59 2.56 4.28 -9.08
C HIS A 59 1.78 3.37 -8.11
N GLY A 60 0.53 3.08 -8.43
CA GLY A 60 -0.30 2.19 -7.63
C GLY A 60 0.25 0.77 -7.56
N VAL A 61 0.68 0.22 -8.68
CA VAL A 61 1.34 -1.09 -8.76
C VAL A 61 2.63 -1.09 -7.92
N ALA A 62 3.49 -0.09 -8.10
CA ALA A 62 4.73 0.04 -7.34
C ALA A 62 4.48 0.09 -5.83
N LEU A 63 3.49 0.88 -5.40
CA LEU A 63 3.09 0.97 -4.00
C LEU A 63 2.65 -0.39 -3.46
N ALA A 64 1.75 -1.07 -4.14
CA ALA A 64 1.21 -2.35 -3.67
C ALA A 64 2.29 -3.45 -3.64
N LEU A 65 3.19 -3.49 -4.63
CA LEU A 65 4.34 -4.39 -4.63
C LEU A 65 5.27 -4.13 -3.44
N ASN A 66 5.61 -2.87 -3.20
CA ASN A 66 6.45 -2.48 -2.08
C ASN A 66 5.80 -2.82 -0.73
N MET A 67 4.50 -2.57 -0.58
CA MET A 67 3.75 -2.94 0.62
C MET A 67 3.76 -4.44 0.86
N ALA A 68 3.44 -5.23 -0.15
CA ALA A 68 3.42 -6.69 -0.06
C ALA A 68 4.81 -7.22 0.34
N PHE A 69 5.87 -6.72 -0.29
CA PHE A 69 7.23 -7.10 0.03
C PHE A 69 7.63 -6.72 1.46
N MET A 70 7.30 -5.49 1.89
CA MET A 70 7.55 -5.04 3.25
C MET A 70 6.84 -5.92 4.28
N PHE A 71 5.54 -6.20 4.10
CA PHE A 71 4.76 -7.01 5.04
C PHE A 71 5.25 -8.45 5.17
N ALA A 72 5.94 -8.97 4.16
CA ALA A 72 6.55 -10.30 4.20
C ALA A 72 8.01 -10.28 4.71
N SER A 73 8.58 -9.10 4.96
CA SER A 73 9.98 -8.96 5.37
C SER A 73 10.20 -9.29 6.84
N GLU A 74 11.42 -9.70 7.15
CA GLU A 74 11.87 -9.88 8.55
C GLU A 74 11.95 -8.54 9.28
N GLU A 75 12.35 -7.48 8.58
CA GLU A 75 12.41 -6.13 9.12
C GLU A 75 11.05 -5.71 9.71
N PHE A 76 9.97 -5.94 8.96
CA PHE A 76 8.63 -5.64 9.42
C PHE A 76 8.23 -6.52 10.62
N ASN A 77 8.55 -7.82 10.58
CA ASN A 77 8.24 -8.74 11.66
C ASN A 77 8.93 -8.35 12.96
N VAL A 78 10.20 -7.99 12.90
CA VAL A 78 10.99 -7.57 14.08
C VAL A 78 10.44 -6.27 14.65
N GLU A 79 10.23 -5.25 13.81
CA GLU A 79 9.73 -3.96 14.25
C GLU A 79 8.31 -4.07 14.83
N MET A 80 7.46 -4.89 14.24
CA MET A 80 6.11 -5.12 14.71
C MET A 80 6.07 -5.70 16.13
N ASN A 81 7.04 -6.52 16.53
CA ASN A 81 7.11 -7.06 17.89
C ASN A 81 7.25 -5.95 18.95
N ALA A 82 7.91 -4.84 18.63
CA ALA A 82 8.02 -3.69 19.53
C ALA A 82 6.69 -2.95 19.76
N TYR A 83 5.65 -3.30 19.00
CA TYR A 83 4.31 -2.74 19.12
C TYR A 83 3.33 -3.67 19.82
N GLU A 84 3.79 -4.77 20.42
CA GLU A 84 2.95 -5.65 21.21
C GLU A 84 2.26 -4.85 22.35
N GLY A 85 0.93 -5.05 22.47
CA GLY A 85 0.09 -4.30 23.40
C GLY A 85 -0.20 -2.85 23.05
N LYS A 86 0.50 -2.26 22.07
CA LYS A 86 0.30 -0.88 21.62
C LYS A 86 -0.73 -0.79 20.48
N LEU A 87 -0.76 -1.79 19.59
CA LEU A 87 -1.79 -1.87 18.55
C LEU A 87 -3.10 -2.32 19.17
N LYS A 88 -4.15 -1.52 18.97
CA LYS A 88 -5.48 -1.76 19.57
C LYS A 88 -6.56 -1.78 18.49
N ASP A 89 -7.51 -2.67 18.67
CA ASP A 89 -8.67 -2.82 17.80
C ASP A 89 -9.71 -1.69 18.00
N ASN A 90 -10.84 -1.81 17.31
CA ASN A 90 -11.94 -0.85 17.38
C ASN A 90 -12.57 -0.72 18.77
N GLY A 91 -12.42 -1.70 19.64
CA GLY A 91 -12.87 -1.72 21.02
C GLY A 91 -11.79 -1.34 22.04
N GLY A 92 -10.61 -0.93 21.58
CA GLY A 92 -9.46 -0.54 22.42
C GLY A 92 -8.72 -1.73 23.04
N LYS A 93 -8.99 -2.96 22.60
CA LYS A 93 -8.29 -4.16 23.07
C LYS A 93 -6.99 -4.36 22.30
N PRO A 94 -5.92 -4.85 22.94
CA PRO A 94 -4.70 -5.21 22.25
C PRO A 94 -4.96 -6.22 21.12
N ILE A 95 -4.38 -5.95 19.95
CA ILE A 95 -4.44 -6.83 18.79
C ILE A 95 -3.41 -7.95 18.97
N ASN A 96 -3.83 -9.20 18.72
CA ASN A 96 -2.90 -10.31 18.61
C ASN A 96 -2.06 -10.15 17.33
N LEU A 97 -0.74 -10.01 17.48
CA LEU A 97 0.16 -9.71 16.35
C LEU A 97 0.26 -10.87 15.36
N ASP A 98 0.19 -12.12 15.81
CA ASP A 98 0.25 -13.27 14.91
C ASP A 98 -1.03 -13.37 14.07
N ALA A 99 -2.17 -13.12 14.67
CA ALA A 99 -3.44 -13.04 13.95
C ALA A 99 -3.44 -11.90 12.94
N LEU A 100 -2.86 -10.76 13.28
CA LEU A 100 -2.71 -9.62 12.36
C LEU A 100 -1.79 -9.96 11.19
N ARG A 101 -0.63 -10.59 11.44
CA ARG A 101 0.29 -11.06 10.37
C ARG A 101 -0.42 -12.01 9.43
N GLN A 102 -1.14 -12.98 9.98
CA GLN A 102 -1.88 -13.94 9.16
C GLN A 102 -2.96 -13.26 8.33
N ARG A 103 -3.66 -12.27 8.90
CA ARG A 103 -4.67 -11.50 8.18
C ARG A 103 -4.06 -10.68 7.03
N ILE A 104 -2.92 -10.04 7.23
CA ILE A 104 -2.19 -9.33 6.18
C ILE A 104 -1.81 -10.29 5.05
N ARG A 105 -1.26 -11.45 5.38
CA ARG A 105 -0.86 -12.47 4.39
C ARG A 105 -2.05 -13.03 3.60
N SER A 106 -3.19 -13.19 4.24
CA SER A 106 -4.41 -13.73 3.62
C SER A 106 -5.32 -12.66 3.00
N HIS A 107 -4.94 -11.38 3.08
CA HIS A 107 -5.70 -10.30 2.48
C HIS A 107 -5.65 -10.43 0.95
N GLY A 108 -6.78 -10.74 0.33
CA GLY A 108 -6.87 -11.26 -1.04
C GLY A 108 -6.48 -10.29 -2.16
N GLY A 109 -6.01 -9.09 -1.86
CA GLY A 109 -5.58 -8.11 -2.85
C GLY A 109 -6.24 -6.75 -2.69
N LEU A 110 -5.81 -5.78 -3.48
CA LEU A 110 -6.23 -4.39 -3.41
C LEU A 110 -6.88 -3.94 -4.72
N VAL A 111 -8.00 -3.25 -4.59
CA VAL A 111 -8.63 -2.50 -5.69
C VAL A 111 -8.22 -1.04 -5.53
N LEU A 112 -7.22 -0.62 -6.31
CA LEU A 112 -6.66 0.71 -6.23
C LEU A 112 -7.53 1.74 -6.94
N GLY A 113 -7.68 2.90 -6.35
CA GLY A 113 -8.43 4.00 -6.93
C GLY A 113 -7.80 5.36 -6.64
N ARG A 114 -8.17 6.34 -7.43
CA ARG A 114 -7.80 7.74 -7.26
C ARG A 114 -8.93 8.51 -6.58
N VAL A 115 -8.60 9.29 -5.58
CA VAL A 115 -9.56 10.19 -4.94
C VAL A 115 -9.08 11.64 -4.97
N VAL A 116 -10.02 12.58 -4.94
CA VAL A 116 -9.77 14.04 -4.97
C VAL A 116 -10.62 14.69 -3.89
N GLY A 117 -10.07 15.68 -3.21
CA GLY A 117 -10.76 16.39 -2.13
C GLY A 117 -10.64 15.73 -0.74
N VAL A 118 -10.07 14.54 -0.70
CA VAL A 118 -9.69 13.81 0.52
C VAL A 118 -8.32 13.17 0.31
N GLY A 119 -7.62 12.84 1.39
CA GLY A 119 -6.30 12.19 1.31
C GLY A 119 -6.36 10.73 0.89
N GLY A 120 -7.38 10.03 1.36
CA GLY A 120 -7.64 8.64 1.04
C GLY A 120 -9.03 8.19 1.44
N LEU A 121 -9.43 7.04 0.96
CA LEU A 121 -10.63 6.30 1.33
C LEU A 121 -10.32 4.81 1.28
N GLY A 122 -10.55 4.10 2.37
CA GLY A 122 -10.27 2.66 2.48
C GLY A 122 -11.43 1.88 3.07
N GLY A 123 -11.57 0.63 2.66
CA GLY A 123 -12.55 -0.29 3.23
C GLY A 123 -12.71 -1.55 2.37
N GLY A 124 -12.90 -2.70 3.01
CA GLY A 124 -12.89 -3.98 2.30
C GLY A 124 -11.58 -4.17 1.53
N ASN A 125 -11.64 -4.37 0.23
CA ASN A 125 -10.47 -4.44 -0.63
C ASN A 125 -10.19 -3.13 -1.38
N THR A 126 -11.06 -2.13 -1.26
CA THR A 126 -10.94 -0.87 -2.00
C THR A 126 -10.01 0.08 -1.26
N TYR A 127 -9.02 0.59 -2.00
CA TYR A 127 -7.94 1.39 -1.50
C TYR A 127 -7.75 2.63 -2.38
N GLY A 128 -8.33 3.73 -1.99
CA GLY A 128 -8.28 5.00 -2.72
C GLY A 128 -7.31 5.97 -2.09
N LEU A 129 -6.43 6.55 -2.92
CA LEU A 129 -5.47 7.57 -2.49
C LEU A 129 -5.51 8.78 -3.41
N ALA A 130 -5.19 9.93 -2.86
CA ALA A 130 -4.88 11.12 -3.64
C ALA A 130 -3.55 10.94 -4.39
N ASP A 131 -3.38 11.62 -5.52
CA ASP A 131 -2.21 11.52 -6.41
C ASP A 131 -0.88 11.67 -5.67
N TYR A 132 -0.79 12.63 -4.76
CA TYR A 132 0.44 12.89 -4.02
C TYR A 132 0.80 11.76 -3.04
N CYS A 133 -0.17 10.95 -2.60
CA CYS A 133 0.08 9.78 -1.77
C CYS A 133 0.68 8.66 -2.62
N TYR A 134 0.16 8.40 -3.81
CA TYR A 134 0.77 7.45 -4.74
C TYR A 134 2.21 7.82 -5.11
N LYS A 135 2.46 9.11 -5.33
CA LYS A 135 3.82 9.62 -5.63
C LYS A 135 4.80 9.50 -4.45
N GLY A 136 4.32 9.22 -3.25
CA GLY A 136 5.14 8.97 -2.06
C GLY A 136 5.92 7.66 -2.07
N VAL A 137 5.79 6.82 -3.11
CA VAL A 137 6.60 5.60 -3.28
C VAL A 137 8.06 5.88 -3.67
N TYR A 138 8.40 7.10 -4.08
CA TYR A 138 9.77 7.43 -4.40
C TYR A 138 10.63 7.62 -3.16
N PHE A 139 11.75 6.92 -3.13
CA PHE A 139 12.75 7.02 -2.08
C PHE A 139 13.98 7.79 -2.58
N ASP A 140 13.79 8.97 -3.12
CA ASP A 140 14.89 9.90 -3.30
C ASP A 140 15.15 10.56 -1.94
N ALA A 141 16.33 10.32 -1.37
CA ALA A 141 16.75 10.91 -0.11
C ALA A 141 16.78 12.44 -0.14
N THR A 142 16.82 13.04 -1.34
CA THR A 142 16.81 14.48 -1.57
C THR A 142 15.42 15.04 -1.83
N ALA A 143 14.42 14.19 -2.06
CA ALA A 143 13.08 14.64 -2.39
C ALA A 143 12.36 15.25 -1.18
N PRO A 144 11.63 16.36 -1.35
CA PRO A 144 10.75 16.87 -0.31
C PRO A 144 9.74 15.79 0.10
N GLY A 145 9.66 15.49 1.41
CA GLY A 145 8.75 14.48 1.93
C GLY A 145 9.38 13.09 2.13
N SER A 146 10.70 12.94 2.00
CA SER A 146 11.43 11.70 2.35
C SER A 146 11.37 11.34 3.85
N HIS A 147 10.79 12.22 4.69
CA HIS A 147 10.65 11.96 6.12
C HIS A 147 9.72 10.77 6.37
N PRO A 148 10.09 9.80 7.24
CA PRO A 148 9.27 8.62 7.54
C PRO A 148 7.84 8.95 7.95
N HIS A 149 7.66 10.02 8.68
CA HIS A 149 6.36 10.45 9.20
C HIS A 149 5.62 11.44 8.30
N SER A 150 5.98 11.55 7.02
CA SER A 150 5.24 12.41 6.10
C SER A 150 3.79 11.95 5.95
N TYR A 151 2.87 12.90 5.85
CA TYR A 151 1.45 12.62 5.70
C TYR A 151 1.13 11.64 4.56
N PRO A 152 1.71 11.75 3.35
CA PRO A 152 1.43 10.80 2.29
C PRO A 152 1.70 9.34 2.67
N ARG A 153 2.78 9.07 3.37
CA ARG A 153 3.14 7.70 3.78
C ARG A 153 2.24 7.19 4.89
N GLN A 154 1.91 8.04 5.85
CA GLN A 154 0.96 7.67 6.90
C GLN A 154 -0.44 7.41 6.33
N ALA A 155 -0.91 8.23 5.37
CA ALA A 155 -2.19 8.05 4.72
C ALA A 155 -2.28 6.69 4.00
N MET A 156 -1.21 6.25 3.33
CA MET A 156 -1.16 4.93 2.68
C MET A 156 -1.50 3.80 3.66
N PHE A 157 -0.89 3.80 4.83
CA PHE A 157 -1.09 2.75 5.83
C PHE A 157 -2.34 2.96 6.68
N HIS A 158 -2.82 4.18 6.81
CA HIS A 158 -4.12 4.50 7.40
C HIS A 158 -5.24 3.84 6.58
N GLU A 159 -5.26 4.05 5.27
CA GLU A 159 -6.28 3.46 4.40
C GLU A 159 -6.16 1.94 4.34
N TYR A 160 -4.94 1.41 4.40
CA TYR A 160 -4.75 -0.03 4.51
C TYR A 160 -5.28 -0.59 5.84
N GLY A 161 -5.18 0.16 6.93
CA GLY A 161 -5.83 -0.17 8.20
C GLY A 161 -7.34 -0.35 8.05
N HIS A 162 -8.00 0.50 7.27
CA HIS A 162 -9.41 0.33 6.92
C HIS A 162 -9.66 -0.92 6.08
N CYS A 163 -8.80 -1.23 5.13
CA CYS A 163 -8.89 -2.48 4.36
C CYS A 163 -8.77 -3.72 5.26
N LEU A 164 -8.01 -3.64 6.33
CA LEU A 164 -7.94 -4.68 7.36
C LEU A 164 -9.14 -4.69 8.31
N GLY A 165 -10.13 -3.79 8.13
CA GLY A 165 -11.38 -3.72 8.89
C GLY A 165 -11.32 -2.91 10.18
N TYR A 166 -10.31 -2.05 10.31
CA TYR A 166 -10.18 -1.17 11.47
C TYR A 166 -10.81 0.21 11.20
N SER A 167 -11.52 0.72 12.20
CA SER A 167 -12.14 2.04 12.16
C SER A 167 -11.24 3.11 12.80
N HIS A 168 -11.68 4.36 12.74
CA HIS A 168 -10.99 5.48 13.37
C HIS A 168 -10.86 5.40 14.90
N SER A 169 -11.59 4.50 15.55
CA SER A 169 -11.46 4.25 17.00
C SER A 169 -10.27 3.35 17.36
N SER A 170 -9.63 2.73 16.36
CA SER A 170 -8.46 1.86 16.54
C SER A 170 -7.15 2.64 16.42
N THR A 171 -6.06 2.04 16.92
CA THR A 171 -4.70 2.57 16.68
C THR A 171 -4.13 2.13 15.32
N MET A 172 -4.94 1.42 14.52
CA MET A 172 -4.58 0.98 13.17
C MET A 172 -4.80 2.06 12.11
N THR A 173 -5.47 3.15 12.47
CA THR A 173 -5.74 4.28 11.59
C THR A 173 -5.22 5.58 12.18
N TYR A 174 -5.65 5.93 13.39
CA TYR A 174 -5.16 7.09 14.13
C TYR A 174 -4.31 6.69 15.35
N GLY A 175 -3.67 7.66 15.97
CA GLY A 175 -2.89 7.47 17.19
C GLY A 175 -1.41 7.17 16.96
N ASN A 176 -0.92 7.31 15.72
CA ASN A 176 0.51 7.22 15.38
C ASN A 176 1.19 5.89 15.81
N GLN A 177 0.45 4.80 15.85
CA GLN A 177 1.02 3.48 16.13
C GLN A 177 1.26 2.70 14.82
N TRP A 178 0.21 2.16 14.23
CA TRP A 178 0.30 1.38 13.01
C TRP A 178 0.88 2.16 11.83
N THR A 179 0.38 3.38 11.59
CA THR A 179 0.84 4.21 10.48
C THR A 179 2.31 4.58 10.58
N VAL A 180 2.80 4.84 11.80
CA VAL A 180 4.21 5.15 12.06
C VAL A 180 5.08 3.91 11.94
N LEU A 181 4.67 2.78 12.51
CA LEU A 181 5.35 1.49 12.33
C LEU A 181 5.57 1.20 10.84
N CYS A 182 4.50 1.17 10.08
CA CYS A 182 4.57 0.84 8.65
C CYS A 182 5.38 1.86 7.85
N ALA A 183 5.14 3.15 8.05
CA ALA A 183 5.85 4.20 7.33
C ALA A 183 7.36 4.18 7.62
N THR A 184 7.75 3.92 8.86
CA THR A 184 9.15 3.82 9.25
C THR A 184 9.85 2.65 8.56
N VAL A 185 9.28 1.45 8.64
CA VAL A 185 9.85 0.26 7.98
C VAL A 185 9.91 0.45 6.47
N PHE A 186 8.83 0.96 5.88
CA PHE A 186 8.74 1.21 4.44
C PHE A 186 9.85 2.15 3.94
N VAL A 187 10.08 3.25 4.64
CA VAL A 187 11.12 4.22 4.29
C VAL A 187 12.52 3.65 4.48
N VAL A 188 12.78 3.01 5.61
CA VAL A 188 14.11 2.41 5.87
C VAL A 188 14.44 1.36 4.83
N MET A 189 13.52 0.45 4.52
CA MET A 189 13.74 -0.57 3.50
C MET A 189 13.93 0.05 2.11
N GLY A 190 13.18 1.10 1.77
CA GLY A 190 13.34 1.82 0.51
C GLY A 190 14.69 2.50 0.39
N GLN A 191 15.16 3.20 1.43
CA GLN A 191 16.47 3.85 1.47
C GLN A 191 17.62 2.83 1.39
N GLU A 192 17.44 1.65 1.94
CA GLU A 192 18.41 0.55 1.88
C GLU A 192 18.35 -0.25 0.57
N GLY A 193 17.47 0.13 -0.37
CA GLY A 193 17.29 -0.60 -1.64
C GLY A 193 16.69 -2.00 -1.47
N LYS A 194 15.97 -2.25 -0.39
CA LYS A 194 15.36 -3.54 -0.07
C LYS A 194 13.93 -3.69 -0.57
N LEU A 195 13.35 -2.65 -1.16
CA LEU A 195 12.03 -2.71 -1.79
C LEU A 195 12.17 -2.90 -3.31
N PRO A 196 11.18 -3.53 -3.97
CA PRO A 196 11.23 -3.81 -5.42
C PRO A 196 11.35 -2.55 -6.28
N VAL A 197 10.69 -1.46 -5.90
CA VAL A 197 10.58 -0.25 -6.71
C VAL A 197 10.91 0.96 -5.85
N CYS A 198 12.11 1.53 -6.05
CA CYS A 198 12.64 2.60 -5.19
C CYS A 198 12.90 3.92 -5.93
N SER A 199 12.71 3.99 -7.24
CA SER A 199 12.97 5.19 -8.03
C SER A 199 11.84 5.53 -8.99
N LYS A 200 11.80 6.79 -9.39
CA LYS A 200 10.87 7.27 -10.43
C LYS A 200 11.04 6.51 -11.74
N GLU A 201 12.27 6.29 -12.15
CA GLU A 201 12.60 5.56 -13.37
C GLU A 201 12.06 4.12 -13.32
N GLN A 202 12.23 3.44 -12.20
CA GLN A 202 11.70 2.09 -12.02
C GLN A 202 10.16 2.08 -12.11
N VAL A 203 9.47 3.08 -11.55
CA VAL A 203 8.00 3.18 -11.65
C VAL A 203 7.57 3.41 -13.10
N GLU A 204 8.20 4.38 -13.80
CA GLU A 204 7.85 4.73 -15.17
C GLU A 204 8.10 3.58 -16.17
N ASN A 205 9.03 2.69 -15.85
CA ASN A 205 9.39 1.52 -16.65
C ASN A 205 8.69 0.22 -16.23
N LEU A 206 7.77 0.26 -15.26
CA LEU A 206 6.97 -0.92 -14.95
C LEU A 206 6.15 -1.33 -16.18
N PRO A 207 6.20 -2.62 -16.56
CA PRO A 207 5.38 -3.12 -17.66
C PRO A 207 3.90 -3.02 -17.32
N MET A 208 3.11 -2.52 -18.28
CA MET A 208 1.65 -2.33 -18.16
C MET A 208 0.99 -2.79 -19.44
#